data_c898aab9d0849494dada39801a9d1d06
#
_entry.id   c898aab9d0849494dada39801a9d1d06
#
_cell.length_a   1.000
_cell.length_b   1.000
_cell.length_c   1.000
_cell.angle_alpha   90.00
_cell.angle_beta   90.00
_cell.angle_gamma   90.00
#
_symmetry.space_group_name_H-M   'P 1'
#
loop_
_entity.id
_entity.type
_entity.pdbx_description
1 polymer ?
#
loop_
_entity_poly.entity_id
_entity_poly.type
_entity_poly.pdbx_seq_one_letter_code
_entity_poly.pdbx_strand_id
1 'polypeptide(L)'
;MISLLKGIDVPMGFKLSTVALCAASVVLLSGCGDKAPEKVEVADYVATNRGYVKSPEVTSVAVTAAGELLVTGGALPEARVRLTSPSGQAYGVTAGSDGRFQASLPQMSGGSFYDLAMETEGRLMRAEGRLFVPPASDIGAPPRSVLLRPGASALPLWPQAGLIAVVDYDAGGAMAVSGRTDPGIMVDVEIDGQPALEVRSGENGVYTAALPVRGGLRSGTVTIGIRARDRFETRQVSLRQPSAERATLMGVAWYVDWAISGGGLQTTVVF
;
A
#
# COMPACT_ATOMS: atom_id res chain seq x y z
N MET A 1 10.67 -48.01 41.19
CA MET A 1 9.29 -48.44 40.92
C MET A 1 8.98 -47.89 39.53
N ILE A 2 9.32 -48.60 38.47
CA ILE A 2 8.69 -49.73 37.82
C ILE A 2 7.24 -49.45 37.41
N SER A 3 7.11 -49.41 36.12
CA SER A 3 6.07 -50.08 35.29
C SER A 3 5.26 -49.04 34.46
N LEU A 4 4.85 -49.26 33.21
CA LEU A 4 5.09 -50.22 32.13
C LEU A 4 4.48 -49.65 30.86
N LEU A 5 5.10 -49.99 29.78
CA LEU A 5 4.67 -49.94 28.36
C LEU A 5 3.23 -50.41 28.12
N LYS A 6 2.57 -49.83 27.14
CA LYS A 6 1.71 -50.62 26.24
C LYS A 6 1.62 -49.94 24.86
N GLY A 7 2.18 -50.64 23.89
CA GLY A 7 2.04 -50.41 22.46
C GLY A 7 0.69 -50.91 21.95
N ILE A 8 0.29 -50.35 20.82
CA ILE A 8 -0.82 -50.87 20.01
C ILE A 8 -0.34 -51.01 18.57
N ASP A 9 -0.43 -52.27 18.11
CA ASP A 9 -0.09 -52.78 16.78
C ASP A 9 -1.01 -52.24 15.67
N VAL A 10 -0.40 -52.11 14.47
CA VAL A 10 -1.05 -51.87 13.19
C VAL A 10 -1.20 -53.25 12.49
N PRO A 11 -2.32 -53.64 11.90
CA PRO A 11 -2.31 -54.66 10.91
C PRO A 11 -2.37 -54.11 9.48
N MET A 12 -1.39 -54.49 8.70
CA MET A 12 -1.41 -54.54 7.23
C MET A 12 -2.53 -55.45 6.75
N GLY A 13 -3.26 -55.02 5.75
CA GLY A 13 -4.22 -55.81 5.01
C GLY A 13 -4.08 -55.57 3.50
N PHE A 14 -3.19 -56.32 2.87
CA PHE A 14 -3.10 -56.51 1.42
C PHE A 14 -4.33 -57.32 0.93
N LYS A 15 -5.03 -56.85 -0.09
CA LYS A 15 -5.83 -57.69 -0.98
C LYS A 15 -5.65 -57.28 -2.43
N LEU A 16 -4.88 -58.11 -3.14
CA LEU A 16 -4.93 -58.25 -4.58
C LEU A 16 -6.23 -59.04 -4.96
N SER A 17 -6.87 -58.66 -6.04
CA SER A 17 -7.73 -59.50 -6.89
C SER A 17 -8.01 -58.66 -8.16
N THR A 18 -7.59 -59.03 -9.23
CA THR A 18 -7.78 -60.04 -10.24
C THR A 18 -8.40 -59.48 -11.51
N VAL A 19 -7.64 -59.56 -12.53
CA VAL A 19 -7.82 -59.48 -13.99
C VAL A 19 -9.21 -59.89 -14.47
N ALA A 20 -9.81 -59.07 -15.35
CA ALA A 20 -10.76 -59.56 -16.35
C ALA A 20 -10.49 -58.89 -17.70
N LEU A 21 -10.01 -59.66 -18.58
CA LEU A 21 -9.76 -59.47 -20.00
C LEU A 21 -11.10 -59.60 -20.74
N CYS A 22 -11.50 -58.65 -21.56
CA CYS A 22 -12.48 -58.85 -22.62
C CYS A 22 -12.08 -58.09 -23.88
N ALA A 23 -12.02 -58.90 -24.93
CA ALA A 23 -11.52 -58.58 -26.24
C ALA A 23 -12.56 -57.92 -27.15
N ALA A 24 -12.03 -57.16 -28.09
CA ALA A 24 -12.44 -56.95 -29.50
C ALA A 24 -13.84 -56.41 -29.83
N SER A 25 -13.82 -55.22 -30.45
CA SER A 25 -14.56 -55.00 -31.70
C SER A 25 -13.93 -53.84 -32.48
N VAL A 26 -13.25 -54.19 -33.56
CA VAL A 26 -12.77 -53.29 -34.61
C VAL A 26 -13.98 -52.88 -35.45
N VAL A 27 -14.28 -51.58 -35.49
CA VAL A 27 -15.09 -50.99 -36.55
C VAL A 27 -14.26 -49.97 -37.28
N LEU A 28 -13.84 -50.38 -38.47
CA LEU A 28 -13.26 -49.49 -39.49
C LEU A 28 -14.36 -48.60 -40.04
N LEU A 29 -14.25 -47.29 -39.83
CA LEU A 29 -14.91 -46.30 -40.63
C LEU A 29 -13.86 -45.33 -41.13
N SER A 30 -13.47 -45.58 -42.39
CA SER A 30 -12.71 -44.65 -43.24
C SER A 30 -13.54 -43.40 -43.48
N GLY A 31 -13.09 -42.30 -43.00
CA GLY A 31 -13.59 -40.98 -43.33
C GLY A 31 -12.41 -40.08 -43.59
N CYS A 32 -11.89 -40.06 -44.82
CA CYS A 32 -10.97 -39.04 -45.31
C CYS A 32 -11.64 -37.68 -45.26
N GLY A 33 -11.05 -36.78 -44.53
CA GLY A 33 -11.32 -35.36 -44.56
C GLY A 33 -10.13 -34.66 -43.98
N ASP A 34 -9.06 -34.53 -44.80
CA ASP A 34 -7.96 -33.58 -44.52
C ASP A 34 -8.54 -32.16 -44.48
N LYS A 35 -9.10 -31.79 -43.35
CA LYS A 35 -9.12 -30.38 -42.94
C LYS A 35 -7.90 -30.20 -42.07
N ALA A 36 -6.87 -29.54 -42.65
CA ALA A 36 -5.82 -28.91 -41.86
C ALA A 36 -6.45 -28.23 -40.65
N PRO A 37 -5.86 -28.35 -39.44
CA PRO A 37 -6.37 -27.62 -38.32
C PRO A 37 -6.35 -26.16 -38.75
N GLU A 38 -7.54 -25.58 -38.88
CA GLU A 38 -7.75 -24.14 -39.01
C GLU A 38 -6.91 -23.57 -37.92
N LYS A 39 -5.83 -22.84 -38.30
CA LYS A 39 -5.08 -22.04 -37.41
C LYS A 39 -6.13 -21.14 -36.78
N VAL A 40 -6.58 -21.51 -35.59
CA VAL A 40 -7.22 -20.56 -34.71
C VAL A 40 -6.15 -19.50 -34.57
N GLU A 41 -6.23 -18.46 -35.41
CA GLU A 41 -5.64 -17.18 -35.05
C GLU A 41 -6.19 -16.97 -33.66
N VAL A 42 -5.32 -17.16 -32.67
CA VAL A 42 -5.49 -16.54 -31.36
C VAL A 42 -5.58 -15.08 -31.75
N ALA A 43 -6.81 -14.66 -32.08
CA ALA A 43 -7.14 -13.26 -32.16
C ALA A 43 -6.48 -12.72 -30.94
N ASP A 44 -5.50 -11.84 -31.12
CA ASP A 44 -4.88 -11.12 -30.05
C ASP A 44 -6.00 -10.78 -29.08
N TYR A 45 -6.11 -11.58 -28.05
CA TYR A 45 -6.85 -11.20 -26.89
C TYR A 45 -6.01 -10.08 -26.29
N VAL A 46 -5.98 -8.98 -27.03
CA VAL A 46 -5.79 -7.68 -26.44
C VAL A 46 -6.92 -7.66 -25.43
N ALA A 47 -6.59 -8.15 -24.25
CA ALA A 47 -7.35 -7.88 -23.08
C ALA A 47 -7.43 -6.36 -23.03
N THR A 48 -8.39 -5.83 -23.77
CA THR A 48 -8.89 -4.52 -23.50
C THR A 48 -9.26 -4.64 -22.06
N ASN A 49 -8.41 -4.06 -21.20
CA ASN A 49 -8.62 -3.87 -19.78
C ASN A 49 -9.87 -3.01 -19.58
N ARG A 50 -11.01 -3.43 -20.13
CA ARG A 50 -12.32 -2.78 -20.01
C ARG A 50 -12.90 -2.88 -18.61
N GLY A 51 -12.14 -3.46 -17.66
CA GLY A 51 -12.60 -3.66 -16.28
C GLY A 51 -11.78 -2.98 -15.20
N TYR A 52 -10.53 -2.63 -15.44
CA TYR A 52 -9.66 -2.07 -14.40
C TYR A 52 -9.33 -0.62 -14.72
N VAL A 53 -10.11 0.28 -14.16
CA VAL A 53 -9.82 1.71 -14.27
C VAL A 53 -8.94 2.10 -13.09
N LYS A 54 -7.77 2.68 -13.38
CA LYS A 54 -6.84 3.15 -12.35
C LYS A 54 -7.53 4.25 -11.53
N SER A 55 -7.53 4.10 -10.20
CA SER A 55 -8.00 5.13 -9.27
C SER A 55 -7.15 6.40 -9.37
N PRO A 56 -7.70 7.58 -9.06
CA PRO A 56 -6.90 8.80 -9.02
C PRO A 56 -5.85 8.71 -7.92
N GLU A 57 -4.69 9.31 -8.15
CA GLU A 57 -3.57 9.29 -7.20
C GLU A 57 -2.95 10.68 -7.06
N VAL A 58 -2.43 10.98 -5.85
CA VAL A 58 -1.57 12.15 -5.62
C VAL A 58 -0.12 11.73 -5.76
N THR A 59 0.67 12.50 -6.51
CA THR A 59 2.09 12.24 -6.74
C THR A 59 3.00 13.21 -5.99
N SER A 60 2.56 14.44 -5.76
CA SER A 60 3.35 15.44 -5.02
C SER A 60 2.48 16.56 -4.44
N VAL A 61 3.02 17.22 -3.43
CA VAL A 61 2.46 18.44 -2.85
C VAL A 61 3.59 19.47 -2.73
N ALA A 62 3.33 20.69 -3.16
CA ALA A 62 4.23 21.82 -3.04
C ALA A 62 3.51 23.01 -2.40
N VAL A 63 4.26 23.99 -1.92
CA VAL A 63 3.73 25.29 -1.48
C VAL A 63 4.05 26.33 -2.54
N THR A 64 3.04 27.05 -3.00
CA THR A 64 3.22 28.14 -3.95
C THR A 64 3.81 29.36 -3.28
N ALA A 65 4.30 30.34 -4.05
CA ALA A 65 4.76 31.63 -3.51
C ALA A 65 3.64 32.42 -2.79
N ALA A 66 2.38 32.13 -3.10
CA ALA A 66 1.23 32.70 -2.42
C ALA A 66 0.85 31.98 -1.11
N GLY A 67 1.59 30.93 -0.72
CA GLY A 67 1.30 30.14 0.47
C GLY A 67 0.19 29.11 0.30
N GLU A 68 -0.28 28.84 -0.91
CA GLU A 68 -1.26 27.78 -1.20
C GLU A 68 -0.58 26.43 -1.41
N LEU A 69 -1.29 25.36 -1.12
CA LEU A 69 -0.85 24.01 -1.44
C LEU A 69 -1.17 23.71 -2.90
N LEU A 70 -0.18 23.36 -3.69
CA LEU A 70 -0.33 22.82 -5.04
C LEU A 70 -0.23 21.32 -4.99
N VAL A 71 -1.35 20.64 -5.15
CA VAL A 71 -1.45 19.18 -5.21
C VAL A 71 -1.40 18.74 -6.66
N THR A 72 -0.41 17.91 -7.01
CA THR A 72 -0.27 17.32 -8.35
C THR A 72 -0.57 15.82 -8.28
N GLY A 73 -1.20 15.30 -9.32
CA GLY A 73 -1.55 13.89 -9.37
C GLY A 73 -1.91 13.38 -10.76
N GLY A 74 -2.33 12.12 -10.78
CA GLY A 74 -2.81 11.41 -11.96
C GLY A 74 -4.26 10.97 -11.81
N ALA A 75 -5.00 11.02 -12.91
CA ALA A 75 -6.38 10.56 -13.05
C ALA A 75 -6.59 10.05 -14.48
N LEU A 76 -7.81 9.65 -14.84
CA LEU A 76 -8.11 9.44 -16.25
C LEU A 76 -8.11 10.77 -17.01
N PRO A 77 -7.74 10.75 -18.31
CA PRO A 77 -7.88 11.93 -19.15
C PRO A 77 -9.27 12.54 -19.06
N GLU A 78 -9.32 13.88 -18.98
CA GLU A 78 -10.56 14.68 -18.91
C GLU A 78 -11.47 14.36 -17.72
N ALA A 79 -11.03 13.53 -16.75
CA ALA A 79 -11.82 13.23 -15.56
C ALA A 79 -11.94 14.45 -14.65
N ARG A 80 -13.08 14.60 -14.01
CA ARG A 80 -13.28 15.59 -12.94
C ARG A 80 -12.72 15.06 -11.64
N VAL A 81 -11.63 15.66 -11.17
CA VAL A 81 -10.97 15.32 -9.91
C VAL A 81 -11.50 16.23 -8.81
N ARG A 82 -11.76 15.66 -7.63
CA ARG A 82 -12.23 16.38 -6.46
C ARG A 82 -11.43 15.97 -5.22
N LEU A 83 -10.88 16.95 -4.51
CA LEU A 83 -10.32 16.80 -3.19
C LEU A 83 -11.32 17.36 -2.18
N THR A 84 -11.69 16.55 -1.18
CA THR A 84 -12.71 16.94 -0.19
C THR A 84 -12.10 16.91 1.20
N SER A 85 -12.19 18.04 1.93
CA SER A 85 -11.77 18.12 3.32
C SER A 85 -12.78 17.44 4.27
N PRO A 86 -12.42 17.14 5.51
CA PRO A 86 -13.36 16.59 6.51
C PRO A 86 -14.56 17.48 6.80
N SER A 87 -14.42 18.81 6.61
CA SER A 87 -15.53 19.76 6.75
C SER A 87 -16.51 19.73 5.57
N GLY A 88 -16.25 18.91 4.55
CA GLY A 88 -17.06 18.81 3.33
C GLY A 88 -16.71 19.85 2.26
N GLN A 89 -15.73 20.73 2.50
CA GLN A 89 -15.26 21.65 1.46
C GLN A 89 -14.61 20.86 0.32
N ALA A 90 -15.06 21.05 -0.90
CA ALA A 90 -14.60 20.38 -2.09
C ALA A 90 -13.85 21.31 -3.03
N TYR A 91 -12.71 20.84 -3.54
CA TYR A 91 -11.87 21.53 -4.52
C TYR A 91 -11.84 20.69 -5.79
N GLY A 92 -12.38 21.22 -6.86
CA GLY A 92 -12.53 20.51 -8.14
C GLY A 92 -11.52 20.99 -9.18
N VAL A 93 -11.01 20.05 -9.97
CA VAL A 93 -10.15 20.32 -11.13
C VAL A 93 -10.45 19.27 -12.21
N THR A 94 -10.22 19.61 -13.47
CA THR A 94 -10.28 18.63 -14.56
C THR A 94 -8.87 18.19 -14.92
N ALA A 95 -8.66 16.89 -15.03
CA ALA A 95 -7.39 16.35 -15.52
C ALA A 95 -7.20 16.71 -17.00
N GLY A 96 -5.95 16.93 -17.39
CA GLY A 96 -5.62 17.17 -18.79
C GLY A 96 -5.82 15.93 -19.67
N SER A 97 -5.60 16.09 -20.97
CA SER A 97 -5.63 14.97 -21.93
C SER A 97 -4.53 13.93 -21.68
N ASP A 98 -3.49 14.26 -20.91
CA ASP A 98 -2.44 13.37 -20.44
C ASP A 98 -2.78 12.68 -19.10
N GLY A 99 -3.96 12.96 -18.55
CA GLY A 99 -4.40 12.44 -17.27
C GLY A 99 -3.78 13.11 -16.04
N ARG A 100 -2.99 14.18 -16.20
CA ARG A 100 -2.42 14.92 -15.08
C ARG A 100 -3.38 15.99 -14.57
N PHE A 101 -3.38 16.21 -13.26
CA PHE A 101 -4.11 17.32 -12.67
C PHE A 101 -3.24 18.11 -11.68
N GLN A 102 -3.59 19.37 -11.49
CA GLN A 102 -3.05 20.25 -10.45
C GLN A 102 -4.20 20.98 -9.78
N ALA A 103 -4.26 20.90 -8.45
CA ALA A 103 -5.29 21.55 -7.64
C ALA A 103 -4.63 22.47 -6.61
N SER A 104 -5.10 23.73 -6.53
CA SER A 104 -4.71 24.66 -5.47
C SER A 104 -5.66 24.52 -4.29
N LEU A 105 -5.08 24.35 -3.10
CA LEU A 105 -5.81 24.19 -1.84
C LEU A 105 -5.31 25.21 -0.82
N PRO A 106 -6.17 25.67 0.08
CA PRO A 106 -5.73 26.53 1.18
C PRO A 106 -4.87 25.75 2.16
N GLN A 107 -3.86 26.38 2.70
CA GLN A 107 -3.07 25.84 3.79
C GLN A 107 -3.81 26.01 5.12
N MET A 108 -3.89 24.94 5.91
CA MET A 108 -4.55 24.92 7.21
C MET A 108 -3.52 24.86 8.35
N SER A 109 -3.73 25.62 9.42
CA SER A 109 -2.78 25.72 10.55
C SER A 109 -2.65 24.43 11.37
N GLY A 110 -3.64 23.53 11.35
CA GLY A 110 -3.63 22.25 12.09
C GLY A 110 -3.27 21.02 11.27
N GLY A 111 -2.85 21.21 10.00
CA GLY A 111 -2.77 20.12 9.04
C GLY A 111 -4.12 19.81 8.40
N SER A 112 -4.10 19.18 7.24
CA SER A 112 -5.30 18.96 6.43
C SER A 112 -5.36 17.54 5.92
N PHE A 113 -6.54 16.96 6.01
CA PHE A 113 -6.88 15.70 5.33
C PHE A 113 -7.70 16.01 4.08
N TYR A 114 -7.47 15.26 3.03
CA TYR A 114 -8.27 15.34 1.81
C TYR A 114 -8.57 13.95 1.27
N ASP A 115 -9.84 13.68 1.06
CA ASP A 115 -10.30 12.52 0.29
C ASP A 115 -10.24 12.87 -1.19
N LEU A 116 -9.62 12.02 -1.99
CA LEU A 116 -9.50 12.19 -3.43
C LEU A 116 -10.49 11.28 -4.16
N ALA A 117 -11.20 11.85 -5.11
CA ALA A 117 -12.08 11.10 -6.00
C ALA A 117 -12.01 11.69 -7.42
N MET A 118 -12.33 10.87 -8.43
CA MET A 118 -12.57 11.34 -9.78
C MET A 118 -13.93 10.88 -10.27
N GLU A 119 -14.55 11.68 -11.12
CA GLU A 119 -15.77 11.36 -11.85
C GLU A 119 -15.45 11.27 -13.34
N THR A 120 -15.82 10.15 -13.93
CA THR A 120 -15.69 9.91 -15.36
C THR A 120 -16.86 9.07 -15.83
N GLU A 121 -17.46 9.41 -16.97
CA GLU A 121 -18.61 8.69 -17.55
C GLU A 121 -19.75 8.43 -16.55
N GLY A 122 -20.02 9.38 -15.65
CA GLY A 122 -21.04 9.26 -14.61
C GLY A 122 -20.68 8.29 -13.46
N ARG A 123 -19.45 7.81 -13.38
CA ARG A 123 -18.96 6.95 -12.30
C ARG A 123 -18.04 7.74 -11.37
N LEU A 124 -18.28 7.61 -10.07
CA LEU A 124 -17.41 8.15 -9.04
C LEU A 124 -16.41 7.08 -8.58
N MET A 125 -15.13 7.37 -8.73
CA MET A 125 -14.04 6.50 -8.29
C MET A 125 -13.23 7.22 -7.21
N ARG A 126 -13.02 6.54 -6.08
CA ARG A 126 -12.24 7.06 -4.97
C ARG A 126 -10.81 6.57 -5.06
N ALA A 127 -9.87 7.39 -4.61
CA ALA A 127 -8.49 6.95 -4.38
C ALA A 127 -8.44 5.87 -3.28
N GLU A 128 -7.38 5.08 -3.30
CA GLU A 128 -7.16 4.04 -2.28
C GLU A 128 -6.75 4.59 -0.92
N GLY A 129 -6.50 5.90 -0.82
CA GLY A 129 -6.03 6.53 0.41
C GLY A 129 -6.49 7.97 0.54
N ARG A 130 -6.07 8.58 1.64
CA ARG A 130 -6.31 9.99 1.97
C ARG A 130 -5.00 10.74 1.95
N LEU A 131 -5.01 11.95 1.41
CA LEU A 131 -3.88 12.87 1.52
C LEU A 131 -3.90 13.51 2.90
N PHE A 132 -2.79 13.43 3.63
CA PHE A 132 -2.51 14.29 4.79
C PHE A 132 -1.40 15.28 4.45
N VAL A 133 -1.64 16.57 4.73
CA VAL A 133 -0.68 17.64 4.55
C VAL A 133 -0.50 18.34 5.90
N PRO A 134 0.66 18.20 6.55
CA PRO A 134 0.97 18.97 7.76
C PRO A 134 1.08 20.46 7.42
N PRO A 135 0.95 21.35 8.40
CA PRO A 135 1.30 22.75 8.21
C PRO A 135 2.74 22.87 7.70
N ALA A 136 2.99 23.78 6.76
CA ALA A 136 4.36 24.05 6.35
C ALA A 136 5.15 24.63 7.53
N SER A 137 6.28 24.01 7.84
CA SER A 137 7.18 24.47 8.89
C SER A 137 8.06 25.64 8.44
N ASP A 138 8.37 25.71 7.15
CA ASP A 138 9.23 26.73 6.56
C ASP A 138 8.68 27.23 5.22
N ILE A 139 8.79 28.53 4.97
CA ILE A 139 8.41 29.14 3.69
C ILE A 139 9.33 28.59 2.60
N GLY A 140 8.73 27.96 1.59
CA GLY A 140 9.43 27.40 0.44
C GLY A 140 9.90 25.95 0.57
N ALA A 141 9.81 25.34 1.75
CA ALA A 141 10.03 23.90 1.89
C ALA A 141 8.78 23.11 1.49
N PRO A 142 8.91 21.99 0.74
CA PRO A 142 7.76 21.14 0.47
C PRO A 142 7.22 20.56 1.79
N PRO A 143 5.89 20.53 2.00
CA PRO A 143 5.31 19.96 3.20
C PRO A 143 5.57 18.47 3.23
N ARG A 144 5.80 17.91 4.43
CA ARG A 144 6.00 16.47 4.64
C ARG A 144 4.67 15.70 4.48
N SER A 145 4.03 15.87 3.32
CA SER A 145 2.74 15.28 3.01
C SER A 145 2.85 13.79 2.75
N VAL A 146 1.82 13.07 3.14
CA VAL A 146 1.75 11.61 3.00
C VAL A 146 0.42 11.18 2.39
N LEU A 147 0.47 10.11 1.61
CA LEU A 147 -0.71 9.38 1.20
C LEU A 147 -0.97 8.27 2.24
N LEU A 148 -1.98 8.46 3.07
CA LEU A 148 -2.45 7.48 4.05
C LEU A 148 -3.20 6.37 3.34
N ARG A 149 -2.79 5.11 3.53
CA ARG A 149 -3.38 3.96 2.83
C ARG A 149 -3.91 2.93 3.82
N PRO A 150 -5.22 2.63 3.81
CA PRO A 150 -5.80 1.62 4.70
C PRO A 150 -5.14 0.25 4.52
N GLY A 151 -4.65 -0.34 5.62
CA GLY A 151 -4.03 -1.67 5.59
C GLY A 151 -2.68 -1.76 4.88
N ALA A 152 -2.07 -0.62 4.55
CA ALA A 152 -0.74 -0.54 3.94
C ALA A 152 0.06 0.62 4.55
N SER A 153 1.38 0.60 4.34
CA SER A 153 2.23 1.71 4.76
C SER A 153 1.89 3.00 4.02
N ALA A 154 1.80 4.11 4.74
CA ALA A 154 1.64 5.42 4.12
C ALA A 154 2.85 5.76 3.24
N LEU A 155 2.64 6.53 2.18
CA LEU A 155 3.68 6.90 1.23
C LEU A 155 4.12 8.35 1.43
N PRO A 156 5.43 8.61 1.60
CA PRO A 156 5.96 9.97 1.62
C PRO A 156 5.90 10.60 0.22
N LEU A 157 5.29 11.78 0.12
CA LEU A 157 5.10 12.51 -1.14
C LEU A 157 6.15 13.62 -1.38
N TRP A 158 7.09 13.82 -0.45
CA TRP A 158 8.16 14.81 -0.62
C TRP A 158 9.47 14.15 -1.06
N PRO A 159 10.22 14.78 -1.98
CA PRO A 159 11.43 14.17 -2.56
C PRO A 159 12.57 13.94 -1.57
N GLN A 160 12.68 14.79 -0.54
CA GLN A 160 13.76 14.76 0.46
C GLN A 160 13.42 13.88 1.68
N ALA A 161 12.46 12.96 1.54
CA ALA A 161 12.16 11.99 2.59
C ALA A 161 13.40 11.21 3.01
N GLY A 162 13.59 11.03 4.32
CA GLY A 162 14.69 10.24 4.89
C GLY A 162 14.56 8.74 4.63
N LEU A 163 15.51 7.99 5.15
CA LEU A 163 15.39 6.53 5.20
C LEU A 163 14.17 6.15 6.04
N ILE A 164 13.90 6.85 7.14
CA ILE A 164 12.68 6.69 7.93
C ILE A 164 11.85 7.96 7.76
N ALA A 165 10.88 7.92 6.87
CA ALA A 165 9.97 9.05 6.62
C ALA A 165 8.66 8.90 7.37
N VAL A 166 8.14 7.67 7.41
CA VAL A 166 6.82 7.35 7.97
C VAL A 166 6.87 6.04 8.73
N VAL A 167 6.18 6.00 9.85
CA VAL A 167 5.92 4.76 10.61
C VAL A 167 4.42 4.67 10.87
N ASP A 168 3.82 3.59 10.45
CA ASP A 168 2.41 3.28 10.66
C ASP A 168 2.26 2.21 11.72
N TYR A 169 1.24 2.33 12.56
CA TYR A 169 0.84 1.26 13.47
C TYR A 169 -0.65 1.34 13.81
N ASP A 170 -1.23 0.22 14.23
CA ASP A 170 -2.62 0.12 14.65
C ASP A 170 -2.77 -0.47 16.06
N ALA A 171 -3.99 -0.50 16.55
CA ALA A 171 -4.31 -1.06 17.87
C ALA A 171 -4.06 -2.59 17.96
N GLY A 172 -4.04 -3.29 16.83
CA GLY A 172 -3.73 -4.72 16.75
C GLY A 172 -2.24 -5.02 16.83
N GLY A 173 -1.39 -3.98 16.75
CA GLY A 173 0.07 -4.10 16.78
C GLY A 173 0.69 -4.33 15.41
N ALA A 174 -0.08 -4.28 14.32
CA ALA A 174 0.49 -4.22 12.98
C ALA A 174 1.30 -2.92 12.84
N MET A 175 2.47 -3.03 12.27
CA MET A 175 3.38 -1.89 12.07
C MET A 175 3.97 -1.95 10.68
N ALA A 176 4.25 -0.78 10.11
CA ALA A 176 4.97 -0.66 8.85
C ALA A 176 5.86 0.58 8.87
N VAL A 177 6.90 0.57 8.08
CA VAL A 177 7.78 1.72 7.87
C VAL A 177 7.92 2.00 6.38
N SER A 178 7.98 3.26 6.03
CA SER A 178 8.29 3.69 4.68
C SER A 178 9.29 4.85 4.69
N GLY A 179 10.02 4.95 3.61
CA GLY A 179 11.01 5.99 3.42
C GLY A 179 11.53 6.03 2.00
N ARG A 180 12.65 6.72 1.81
CA ARG A 180 13.22 6.93 0.49
C ARG A 180 14.73 6.69 0.49
N THR A 181 15.19 5.97 -0.54
CA THR A 181 16.59 5.74 -0.85
C THR A 181 16.78 5.74 -2.37
N ASP A 182 17.94 5.36 -2.88
CA ASP A 182 18.13 5.16 -4.32
C ASP A 182 17.25 4.01 -4.84
N PRO A 183 16.83 4.02 -6.11
CA PRO A 183 16.07 2.94 -6.71
C PRO A 183 16.78 1.59 -6.67
N GLY A 184 16.02 0.53 -6.42
CA GLY A 184 16.50 -0.86 -6.49
C GLY A 184 17.45 -1.29 -5.37
N ILE A 185 17.61 -0.49 -4.31
CA ILE A 185 18.51 -0.77 -3.19
C ILE A 185 17.85 -1.69 -2.18
N MET A 186 18.62 -2.62 -1.63
CA MET A 186 18.21 -3.40 -0.46
C MET A 186 18.25 -2.51 0.79
N VAL A 187 17.22 -2.63 1.58
CA VAL A 187 16.99 -1.87 2.81
C VAL A 187 16.80 -2.87 3.95
N ASP A 188 17.71 -2.83 4.92
CA ASP A 188 17.63 -3.64 6.12
C ASP A 188 16.85 -2.88 7.18
N VAL A 189 15.90 -3.55 7.82
CA VAL A 189 15.04 -2.99 8.86
C VAL A 189 15.36 -3.66 10.19
N GLU A 190 15.61 -2.84 11.20
CA GLU A 190 15.87 -3.26 12.58
C GLU A 190 14.77 -2.72 13.51
N ILE A 191 14.39 -3.51 14.51
CA ILE A 191 13.50 -3.10 15.60
C ILE A 191 14.24 -3.34 16.91
N ASP A 192 14.39 -2.28 17.71
CA ASP A 192 15.11 -2.32 19.00
C ASP A 192 16.51 -2.94 18.88
N GLY A 193 17.19 -2.62 17.76
CA GLY A 193 18.53 -3.11 17.45
C GLY A 193 18.58 -4.57 16.98
N GLN A 194 17.45 -5.20 16.70
CA GLN A 194 17.39 -6.57 16.17
C GLN A 194 16.95 -6.56 14.73
N PRO A 195 17.61 -7.34 13.84
CA PRO A 195 17.16 -7.50 12.46
C PRO A 195 15.71 -7.98 12.41
N ALA A 196 14.88 -7.33 11.59
CA ALA A 196 13.47 -7.66 11.43
C ALA A 196 13.17 -8.23 10.04
N LEU A 197 13.57 -7.53 8.98
CA LEU A 197 13.38 -7.95 7.59
C LEU A 197 14.25 -7.13 6.63
N GLU A 198 14.29 -7.56 5.37
CA GLU A 198 14.90 -6.84 4.26
C GLU A 198 13.83 -6.57 3.19
N VAL A 199 13.89 -5.40 2.56
CA VAL A 199 13.02 -5.02 1.44
C VAL A 199 13.82 -4.32 0.36
N ARG A 200 13.29 -4.28 -0.86
CA ARG A 200 13.91 -3.55 -1.97
C ARG A 200 13.12 -2.28 -2.27
N SER A 201 13.81 -1.17 -2.46
CA SER A 201 13.19 0.07 -2.93
C SER A 201 12.71 -0.05 -4.37
N GLY A 202 11.58 0.60 -4.66
CA GLY A 202 11.01 0.67 -6.01
C GLY A 202 11.82 1.55 -6.97
N GLU A 203 11.37 1.61 -8.22
CA GLU A 203 11.99 2.44 -9.26
C GLU A 203 11.98 3.94 -8.95
N ASN A 204 11.05 4.39 -8.13
CA ASN A 204 10.97 5.75 -7.63
C ASN A 204 11.78 6.00 -6.34
N GLY A 205 12.53 5.00 -5.88
CA GLY A 205 13.32 5.06 -4.66
C GLY A 205 12.51 4.95 -3.36
N VAL A 206 11.19 4.81 -3.42
CA VAL A 206 10.36 4.60 -2.23
C VAL A 206 10.39 3.12 -1.86
N TYR A 207 10.48 2.83 -0.58
CA TYR A 207 10.29 1.49 -0.04
C TYR A 207 9.19 1.49 1.02
N THR A 208 8.58 0.35 1.22
CA THR A 208 7.64 0.07 2.31
C THR A 208 7.95 -1.29 2.90
N ALA A 209 7.95 -1.38 4.23
CA ALA A 209 8.25 -2.61 4.96
C ALA A 209 7.16 -2.86 6.00
N ALA A 210 6.40 -3.94 5.82
CA ALA A 210 5.47 -4.41 6.83
C ALA A 210 6.23 -5.22 7.88
N LEU A 211 6.17 -4.78 9.12
CA LEU A 211 6.89 -5.39 10.21
C LEU A 211 6.09 -6.54 10.84
N PRO A 212 6.73 -7.60 11.31
CA PRO A 212 6.02 -8.72 11.89
C PRO A 212 5.24 -8.28 13.14
N VAL A 213 3.98 -8.65 13.20
CA VAL A 213 3.11 -8.40 14.35
C VAL A 213 3.59 -9.20 15.55
N ARG A 214 3.92 -8.54 16.63
CA ARG A 214 4.36 -9.17 17.90
C ARG A 214 3.31 -8.95 18.99
N GLY A 215 2.12 -9.52 18.79
CA GLY A 215 1.03 -9.58 19.79
C GLY A 215 0.58 -8.22 20.32
N GLY A 216 -0.44 -7.62 19.77
CA GLY A 216 -1.10 -6.39 20.21
C GLY A 216 -0.22 -5.15 20.42
N LEU A 217 -0.76 -3.97 20.25
CA LEU A 217 -0.06 -2.72 20.53
C LEU A 217 0.26 -2.60 22.01
N ARG A 218 1.54 -2.55 22.36
CA ARG A 218 1.99 -2.20 23.71
C ARG A 218 2.38 -0.73 23.72
N SER A 219 1.80 0.04 24.62
CA SER A 219 2.26 1.41 24.85
C SER A 219 3.71 1.41 25.30
N GLY A 220 4.50 2.33 24.76
CA GLY A 220 5.92 2.43 25.06
C GLY A 220 6.66 3.09 23.91
N THR A 221 7.97 2.93 23.89
CA THR A 221 8.82 3.44 22.83
C THR A 221 9.45 2.26 22.10
N VAL A 222 9.42 2.30 20.78
CA VAL A 222 10.14 1.39 19.90
C VAL A 222 11.20 2.16 19.13
N THR A 223 12.37 1.56 18.94
CA THR A 223 13.43 2.12 18.10
C THR A 223 13.44 1.39 16.77
N ILE A 224 13.26 2.13 15.67
CA ILE A 224 13.36 1.61 14.32
C ILE A 224 14.70 2.06 13.74
N GLY A 225 15.48 1.11 13.25
CA GLY A 225 16.72 1.33 12.52
C GLY A 225 16.55 0.93 11.06
N ILE A 226 17.05 1.76 10.15
CA ILE A 226 17.04 1.50 8.71
C ILE A 226 18.45 1.68 8.16
N ARG A 227 18.93 0.64 7.46
CA ARG A 227 20.19 0.67 6.73
C ARG A 227 19.96 0.49 5.24
N ALA A 228 20.57 1.37 4.45
CA ALA A 228 20.56 1.29 2.99
C ALA A 228 21.96 1.65 2.48
N ARG A 229 22.71 0.65 2.00
CA ARG A 229 24.14 0.78 1.70
C ARG A 229 24.95 1.27 2.91
N ASP A 230 25.62 2.43 2.79
CA ASP A 230 26.43 3.10 3.80
C ASP A 230 25.62 4.06 4.71
N ARG A 231 24.35 4.28 4.40
CA ARG A 231 23.46 5.14 5.18
C ARG A 231 22.77 4.34 6.28
N PHE A 232 22.71 4.90 7.47
CA PHE A 232 21.98 4.35 8.61
C PHE A 232 21.22 5.45 9.32
N GLU A 233 19.94 5.22 9.60
CA GLU A 233 19.08 6.14 10.31
C GLU A 233 18.28 5.39 11.38
N THR A 234 18.11 6.01 12.55
CA THR A 234 17.27 5.51 13.63
C THR A 234 16.23 6.55 14.04
N ARG A 235 15.04 6.07 14.41
CA ARG A 235 13.97 6.87 15.01
C ARG A 235 13.36 6.16 16.20
N GLN A 236 13.06 6.92 17.23
CA GLN A 236 12.22 6.45 18.32
C GLN A 236 10.78 6.86 18.07
N VAL A 237 9.87 5.90 18.19
CA VAL A 237 8.42 6.06 18.01
C VAL A 237 7.74 5.77 19.32
N SER A 238 7.01 6.74 19.84
CA SER A 238 6.16 6.56 21.02
C SER A 238 4.84 5.91 20.60
N LEU A 239 4.67 4.64 20.92
CA LEU A 239 3.46 3.89 20.64
C LEU A 239 2.37 4.26 21.65
N ARG A 240 1.21 4.62 21.16
CA ARG A 240 0.03 4.96 21.97
C ARG A 240 -1.23 4.46 21.28
N GLN A 241 -2.26 4.19 22.05
CA GLN A 241 -3.57 3.84 21.47
C GLN A 241 -4.17 5.07 20.78
N PRO A 242 -4.52 4.98 19.49
CA PRO A 242 -5.26 6.03 18.82
C PRO A 242 -6.67 6.12 19.41
N SER A 243 -7.18 7.34 19.62
CA SER A 243 -8.48 7.52 20.30
C SER A 243 -9.51 8.26 19.46
N ALA A 244 -9.08 9.10 18.53
CA ALA A 244 -9.93 9.86 17.63
C ALA A 244 -9.12 10.33 16.42
N GLU A 245 -9.78 10.63 15.30
CA GLU A 245 -9.13 11.21 14.14
C GLU A 245 -8.57 12.60 14.46
N ARG A 246 -7.26 12.73 14.39
CA ARG A 246 -6.55 14.00 14.64
C ARG A 246 -5.09 13.93 14.21
N ALA A 247 -4.50 15.08 13.97
CA ALA A 247 -3.05 15.23 13.83
C ALA A 247 -2.50 16.01 15.02
N THR A 248 -1.39 15.55 15.58
CA THR A 248 -0.73 16.14 16.75
C THR A 248 0.77 16.17 16.53
N LEU A 249 1.40 17.35 16.67
CA LEU A 249 2.85 17.44 16.63
C LEU A 249 3.42 17.00 18.00
N MET A 250 4.28 16.00 17.98
CA MET A 250 4.97 15.49 19.16
C MET A 250 6.49 15.50 18.90
N GLY A 251 7.21 16.40 19.53
CA GLY A 251 8.60 16.63 19.22
C GLY A 251 8.76 17.16 17.78
N VAL A 252 9.45 16.38 16.94
CA VAL A 252 9.70 16.71 15.51
C VAL A 252 8.82 15.95 14.53
N ALA A 253 7.92 15.12 15.05
CA ALA A 253 7.08 14.22 14.23
C ALA A 253 5.59 14.53 14.39
N TRP A 254 4.86 14.40 13.30
CA TRP A 254 3.40 14.45 13.30
C TRP A 254 2.84 13.05 13.57
N TYR A 255 2.02 12.93 14.60
CA TYR A 255 1.22 11.75 14.89
C TYR A 255 -0.18 11.97 14.36
N VAL A 256 -0.52 11.22 13.33
CA VAL A 256 -1.77 11.33 12.58
C VAL A 256 -2.62 10.12 12.87
N ASP A 257 -3.64 10.27 13.71
CA ASP A 257 -4.64 9.23 13.96
C ASP A 257 -5.76 9.38 12.94
N TRP A 258 -6.12 8.32 12.26
CA TRP A 258 -7.13 8.36 11.21
C TRP A 258 -7.89 7.05 11.09
N ALA A 259 -9.15 7.13 10.64
CA ALA A 259 -10.01 5.98 10.50
C ALA A 259 -9.67 5.15 9.26
N ILE A 260 -9.57 3.84 9.41
CA ILE A 260 -9.38 2.90 8.31
C ILE A 260 -10.71 2.28 7.86
N SER A 261 -10.79 1.93 6.58
CA SER A 261 -11.93 1.21 6.02
C SER A 261 -12.10 -0.14 6.72
N GLY A 262 -13.32 -0.44 7.17
CA GLY A 262 -13.59 -1.66 7.94
C GLY A 262 -13.62 -1.46 9.45
N GLY A 263 -13.35 -0.26 9.92
CA GLY A 263 -13.38 0.14 11.34
C GLY A 263 -12.02 0.04 12.02
N GLY A 264 -11.84 0.86 13.03
CA GLY A 264 -10.58 1.03 13.73
C GLY A 264 -9.83 2.31 13.35
N LEU A 265 -8.75 2.55 14.06
CA LEU A 265 -7.87 3.68 13.86
C LEU A 265 -6.44 3.19 13.61
N GLN A 266 -5.77 3.83 12.69
CA GLN A 266 -4.34 3.70 12.45
C GLN A 266 -3.66 5.00 12.87
N THR A 267 -2.46 4.90 13.40
CA THR A 267 -1.59 6.05 13.63
C THR A 267 -0.48 6.03 12.60
N THR A 268 -0.30 7.14 11.92
CA THR A 268 0.82 7.39 11.00
C THR A 268 1.71 8.45 11.62
N VAL A 269 2.97 8.12 11.86
CA VAL A 269 3.99 9.04 12.38
C VAL A 269 4.82 9.54 11.22
N VAL A 270 4.83 10.85 10.99
CA VAL A 270 5.54 11.52 9.88
C VAL A 270 6.70 12.32 10.43
N PHE A 271 7.94 12.03 9.98
CA PHE A 271 9.20 12.62 10.44
C PHE A 271 9.71 13.75 9.55
#